data_1038cf0f21012e8f234d714a176b4307
#
_entry.id   1038cf0f21012e8f234d714a176b4307
#
_cell.length_a   1.000
_cell.length_b   1.000
_cell.length_c   1.000
_cell.angle_alpha   90.00
_cell.angle_beta   90.00
_cell.angle_gamma   90.00
#
_symmetry.space_group_name_H-M   'P 1'
#
loop_
_entity.id
_entity.type
_entity.pdbx_description
1 polymer ?
#
loop_
_entity_poly.entity_id
_entity_poly.type
_entity_poly.pdbx_seq_one_letter_code
_entity_poly.pdbx_strand_id
1 'polypeptide(L)'
;VKDIIDPKTPLLCLSKGLEVGSSLMMSEVIPEALERDQPLCVLSGPTFAVELMQGLPTGIVAASENEALARRVQSLYGSSCLRVNTSTDVVGVEMSGALKNVLAIAAGIVEGLELGNNAMAALVAQGCAEIRWLAGKLGAKSETLAGLSGTGDIMLTCFVNLSRNRTVGSRLGSGETLEEILGSMNQVAEGVATAGAVVQLARKHRVSLPVLTAVARILEGDVDPKDAVDQIMNLPQVPEVYTTIITIRKKKMPRILLILLIKIILITQKL
;
A
#
# COMPACT_ATOMS: atom_id res chain seq x y z
N VAL A 1 16.88 19.77 -15.28
CA VAL A 1 17.18 19.31 -13.91
C VAL A 1 18.38 18.37 -13.92
N LYS A 2 18.50 17.43 -14.90
CA LYS A 2 19.63 16.47 -14.95
C LYS A 2 20.99 17.13 -15.05
N ASP A 3 21.12 18.26 -15.74
CA ASP A 3 22.38 18.99 -15.92
C ASP A 3 22.74 19.89 -14.72
N ILE A 4 21.80 20.07 -13.77
CA ILE A 4 21.97 20.92 -12.59
C ILE A 4 22.35 20.08 -11.37
N ILE A 5 21.84 18.85 -11.26
CA ILE A 5 22.08 17.98 -10.11
C ILE A 5 23.37 17.19 -10.34
N ASP A 6 24.33 17.32 -9.41
CA ASP A 6 25.54 16.49 -9.41
C ASP A 6 25.16 15.00 -9.28
N PRO A 7 25.73 14.10 -10.13
CA PRO A 7 25.45 12.66 -10.07
C PRO A 7 25.72 11.99 -8.70
N LYS A 8 26.55 12.61 -7.86
CA LYS A 8 26.86 12.10 -6.52
C LYS A 8 25.94 12.65 -5.43
N THR A 9 25.09 13.64 -5.75
CA THR A 9 24.16 14.22 -4.78
C THR A 9 23.02 13.26 -4.49
N PRO A 10 22.84 12.80 -3.23
CA PRO A 10 21.71 11.95 -2.87
C PRO A 10 20.39 12.71 -3.00
N LEU A 11 19.39 12.06 -3.58
CA LEU A 11 18.02 12.55 -3.60
C LEU A 11 17.19 11.88 -2.51
N LEU A 12 16.31 12.65 -1.88
CA LEU A 12 15.33 12.14 -0.92
C LEU A 12 13.95 12.26 -1.54
N CYS A 13 13.28 11.11 -1.71
CA CYS A 13 11.92 11.05 -2.23
C CYS A 13 10.94 10.88 -1.06
N LEU A 14 9.98 11.81 -0.95
CA LEU A 14 8.90 11.78 0.03
C LEU A 14 7.53 11.54 -0.63
N SER A 15 7.47 11.41 -1.95
CA SER A 15 6.23 11.15 -2.68
C SER A 15 5.69 9.77 -2.36
N LYS A 16 4.40 9.68 -2.12
CA LYS A 16 3.70 8.42 -1.78
C LYS A 16 2.65 8.11 -2.85
N GLY A 17 3.11 7.77 -4.03
CA GLY A 17 2.26 7.45 -5.18
C GLY A 17 3.03 6.71 -6.25
N LEU A 18 2.31 6.32 -7.30
CA LEU A 18 2.88 5.75 -8.53
C LEU A 18 2.71 6.76 -9.65
N GLU A 19 3.61 6.74 -10.61
CA GLU A 19 3.48 7.60 -11.79
C GLU A 19 2.22 7.24 -12.59
N VAL A 20 1.47 8.27 -12.97
CA VAL A 20 0.26 8.10 -13.76
C VAL A 20 0.64 7.70 -15.19
N GLY A 21 0.05 6.62 -15.69
CA GLY A 21 0.29 6.10 -17.03
C GLY A 21 1.29 4.96 -17.09
N SER A 22 2.50 5.09 -16.51
CA SER A 22 3.49 4.02 -16.47
C SER A 22 3.28 3.05 -15.31
N SER A 23 2.66 3.50 -14.22
CA SER A 23 2.54 2.79 -12.93
C SER A 23 3.88 2.47 -12.27
N LEU A 24 4.94 3.22 -12.60
CA LEU A 24 6.28 3.08 -12.03
C LEU A 24 6.36 3.72 -10.63
N MET A 25 7.25 3.17 -9.82
CA MET A 25 7.65 3.75 -8.54
C MET A 25 8.59 4.94 -8.76
N MET A 26 8.67 5.87 -7.80
CA MET A 26 9.57 7.02 -7.91
C MET A 26 11.04 6.60 -7.98
N SER A 27 11.41 5.48 -7.38
CA SER A 27 12.75 4.88 -7.50
C SER A 27 13.09 4.41 -8.91
N GLU A 28 12.10 4.18 -9.77
CA GLU A 28 12.25 3.86 -11.19
C GLU A 28 12.18 5.13 -12.04
N VAL A 29 11.21 6.01 -11.78
CA VAL A 29 10.97 7.26 -12.52
C VAL A 29 12.15 8.24 -12.41
N ILE A 30 12.73 8.39 -11.22
CA ILE A 30 13.79 9.37 -10.99
C ILE A 30 15.06 9.06 -11.81
N PRO A 31 15.61 7.84 -11.79
CA PRO A 31 16.76 7.49 -12.65
C PRO A 31 16.44 7.60 -14.15
N GLU A 32 15.23 7.18 -14.56
CA GLU A 32 14.79 7.30 -15.97
C GLU A 32 14.75 8.76 -16.42
N ALA A 33 14.13 9.65 -15.64
CA ALA A 33 14.05 11.08 -15.92
C ALA A 33 15.41 11.79 -15.90
N LEU A 34 16.36 11.30 -15.11
CA LEU A 34 17.73 11.82 -15.05
C LEU A 34 18.65 11.17 -16.11
N GLU A 35 18.20 10.11 -16.78
CA GLU A 35 18.98 9.30 -17.72
C GLU A 35 20.30 8.79 -17.10
N ARG A 36 20.29 8.50 -15.80
CA ARG A 36 21.44 7.99 -15.04
C ARG A 36 21.03 7.45 -13.68
N ASP A 37 21.86 6.58 -13.13
CA ASP A 37 21.76 6.18 -11.73
C ASP A 37 22.05 7.38 -10.82
N GLN A 38 21.17 7.60 -9.86
CA GLN A 38 21.28 8.68 -8.88
C GLN A 38 21.13 8.08 -7.48
N PRO A 39 22.03 8.39 -6.52
CA PRO A 39 21.84 7.93 -5.15
C PRO A 39 20.48 8.38 -4.62
N LEU A 40 19.64 7.44 -4.23
CA LEU A 40 18.25 7.70 -3.83
C LEU A 40 17.94 7.09 -2.48
N CYS A 41 17.23 7.84 -1.65
CA CYS A 41 16.60 7.36 -0.43
C CYS A 41 15.13 7.76 -0.41
N VAL A 42 14.26 6.79 -0.16
CA VAL A 42 12.83 7.01 -0.06
C VAL A 42 12.44 7.08 1.42
N LEU A 43 11.58 8.04 1.77
CA LEU A 43 11.06 8.19 3.12
C LEU A 43 9.55 7.94 3.15
N SER A 44 9.10 7.04 4.03
CA SER A 44 7.69 6.76 4.23
C SER A 44 7.41 6.34 5.68
N GLY A 45 6.17 6.54 6.14
CA GLY A 45 5.73 6.20 7.49
C GLY A 45 4.60 7.11 7.95
N PRO A 46 4.08 6.92 9.17
CA PRO A 46 2.98 7.69 9.73
C PRO A 46 3.44 9.13 10.08
N THR A 47 3.33 10.04 9.11
CA THR A 47 3.86 11.41 9.19
C THR A 47 2.85 12.43 8.70
N PHE A 48 1.94 12.86 9.57
CA PHE A 48 1.16 14.06 9.30
C PHE A 48 2.02 15.30 9.54
N ALA A 49 2.14 16.15 8.51
CA ALA A 49 2.99 17.34 8.56
C ALA A 49 2.66 18.27 9.73
N VAL A 50 1.37 18.41 10.06
CA VAL A 50 0.92 19.26 11.18
C VAL A 50 1.50 18.78 12.51
N GLU A 51 1.45 17.48 12.80
CA GLU A 51 1.97 16.89 14.02
C GLU A 51 3.50 17.00 14.11
N LEU A 52 4.18 16.73 13.00
CA LEU A 52 5.63 16.86 12.91
C LEU A 52 6.07 18.31 13.16
N MET A 53 5.38 19.30 12.58
CA MET A 53 5.65 20.73 12.81
C MET A 53 5.38 21.18 14.25
N GLN A 54 4.51 20.49 14.98
CA GLN A 54 4.26 20.70 16.39
C GLN A 54 5.30 20.02 17.30
N GLY A 55 6.26 19.27 16.71
CA GLY A 55 7.28 18.54 17.46
C GLY A 55 6.74 17.30 18.17
N LEU A 56 5.59 16.77 17.75
CA LEU A 56 5.03 15.55 18.35
C LEU A 56 5.85 14.32 17.94
N PRO A 57 5.94 13.31 18.83
CA PRO A 57 6.71 12.10 18.55
C PRO A 57 6.23 11.40 17.27
N THR A 58 7.14 11.24 16.33
CA THR A 58 6.86 10.71 15.00
C THR A 58 7.90 9.65 14.60
N GLY A 59 7.49 8.66 13.82
CA GLY A 59 8.37 7.64 13.28
C GLY A 59 8.30 7.58 11.76
N ILE A 60 9.46 7.41 11.10
CA ILE A 60 9.57 7.29 9.65
C ILE A 60 10.58 6.20 9.28
N VAL A 61 10.48 5.66 8.07
CA VAL A 61 11.47 4.73 7.49
C VAL A 61 12.21 5.43 6.36
N ALA A 62 13.54 5.40 6.41
CA ALA A 62 14.44 5.78 5.32
C ALA A 62 14.91 4.51 4.62
N ALA A 63 14.53 4.34 3.35
CA ALA A 63 14.87 3.17 2.56
C ALA A 63 15.78 3.52 1.39
N SER A 64 16.88 2.79 1.26
CA SER A 64 17.80 2.90 0.13
C SER A 64 18.48 1.54 -0.10
N GLU A 65 18.71 1.15 -1.34
CA GLU A 65 19.54 -0.02 -1.66
C GLU A 65 20.96 0.14 -1.10
N ASN A 66 21.44 1.39 -0.98
CA ASN A 66 22.69 1.73 -0.29
C ASN A 66 22.40 1.94 1.21
N GLU A 67 22.69 0.94 2.03
CA GLU A 67 22.50 0.98 3.48
C GLU A 67 23.24 2.17 4.15
N ALA A 68 24.43 2.53 3.66
CA ALA A 68 25.18 3.65 4.20
C ALA A 68 24.46 4.98 3.95
N LEU A 69 23.77 5.14 2.81
CA LEU A 69 22.94 6.29 2.54
C LEU A 69 21.74 6.34 3.46
N ALA A 70 21.03 5.22 3.66
CA ALA A 70 19.89 5.17 4.60
C ALA A 70 20.31 5.55 6.03
N ARG A 71 21.46 5.07 6.51
CA ARG A 71 22.04 5.45 7.82
C ARG A 71 22.44 6.91 7.90
N ARG A 72 22.98 7.48 6.82
CA ARG A 72 23.30 8.91 6.75
C ARG A 72 22.04 9.77 6.86
N VAL A 73 20.97 9.40 6.16
CA VAL A 73 19.65 10.05 6.26
C VAL A 73 19.09 9.92 7.68
N GLN A 74 19.18 8.74 8.28
CA GLN A 74 18.79 8.51 9.68
C GLN A 74 19.52 9.49 10.63
N SER A 75 20.83 9.62 10.51
CA SER A 75 21.63 10.52 11.36
C SER A 75 21.31 11.99 11.13
N LEU A 76 20.95 12.37 9.89
CA LEU A 76 20.67 13.75 9.52
C LEU A 76 19.30 14.22 10.03
N TYR A 77 18.29 13.36 9.95
CA TYR A 77 16.89 13.71 10.28
C TYR A 77 16.43 13.24 11.66
N GLY A 78 17.15 12.29 12.27
CA GLY A 78 16.84 11.81 13.61
C GLY A 78 16.92 12.94 14.64
N SER A 79 15.89 13.05 15.49
CA SER A 79 15.81 14.08 16.55
C SER A 79 15.06 13.54 17.77
N SER A 80 14.87 14.38 18.77
CA SER A 80 14.10 14.04 19.98
C SER A 80 12.63 13.73 19.70
N CYS A 81 12.09 14.27 18.57
CA CYS A 81 10.69 14.04 18.17
C CYS A 81 10.54 13.22 16.88
N LEU A 82 11.61 12.99 16.10
CA LEU A 82 11.56 12.19 14.89
C LEU A 82 12.50 10.97 14.97
N ARG A 83 11.91 9.79 15.08
CA ARG A 83 12.63 8.52 15.01
C ARG A 83 12.69 8.02 13.58
N VAL A 84 13.89 7.84 13.05
CA VAL A 84 14.12 7.34 11.68
C VAL A 84 14.65 5.91 11.74
N ASN A 85 13.88 4.96 11.21
CA ASN A 85 14.32 3.58 11.01
C ASN A 85 14.93 3.44 9.60
N THR A 86 15.83 2.48 9.39
CA THR A 86 16.44 2.23 8.07
C THR A 86 15.93 0.94 7.46
N SER A 87 15.88 0.89 6.13
CA SER A 87 15.54 -0.32 5.36
C SER A 87 16.35 -0.36 4.07
N THR A 88 16.59 -1.56 3.55
CA THR A 88 17.09 -1.78 2.18
C THR A 88 15.97 -2.19 1.22
N ASP A 89 14.75 -2.35 1.70
CA ASP A 89 13.58 -2.70 0.90
C ASP A 89 12.87 -1.43 0.40
N VAL A 90 13.43 -0.82 -0.64
CA VAL A 90 12.87 0.38 -1.29
C VAL A 90 11.48 0.10 -1.83
N VAL A 91 11.32 -1.03 -2.54
CA VAL A 91 10.02 -1.45 -3.11
C VAL A 91 8.93 -1.55 -2.05
N GLY A 92 9.22 -2.22 -0.93
CA GLY A 92 8.25 -2.37 0.16
C GLY A 92 7.83 -1.04 0.78
N VAL A 93 8.76 -0.11 0.95
CA VAL A 93 8.50 1.21 1.52
C VAL A 93 7.68 2.08 0.55
N GLU A 94 8.01 2.11 -0.74
CA GLU A 94 7.27 2.87 -1.76
C GLU A 94 5.86 2.32 -1.98
N MET A 95 5.74 1.01 -2.21
CA MET A 95 4.45 0.37 -2.46
C MET A 95 3.50 0.52 -1.26
N SER A 96 4.00 0.38 -0.04
CA SER A 96 3.20 0.65 1.16
C SER A 96 2.67 2.08 1.17
N GLY A 97 3.54 3.06 0.93
CA GLY A 97 3.19 4.48 0.92
C GLY A 97 2.19 4.86 -0.17
N ALA A 98 2.29 4.24 -1.36
CA ALA A 98 1.39 4.48 -2.48
C ALA A 98 0.01 3.84 -2.27
N LEU A 99 -0.02 2.53 -1.98
CA LEU A 99 -1.26 1.75 -1.93
C LEU A 99 -2.13 2.05 -0.70
N LYS A 100 -1.52 2.46 0.43
CA LYS A 100 -2.29 2.89 1.61
C LYS A 100 -3.25 4.05 1.30
N ASN A 101 -2.89 4.92 0.37
CA ASN A 101 -3.71 6.07 0.00
C ASN A 101 -5.00 5.62 -0.70
N VAL A 102 -4.93 4.58 -1.53
CA VAL A 102 -6.11 3.96 -2.14
C VAL A 102 -6.97 3.26 -1.09
N LEU A 103 -6.34 2.52 -0.17
CA LEU A 103 -7.05 1.87 0.94
C LEU A 103 -7.73 2.90 1.87
N ALA A 104 -7.12 4.07 2.06
CA ALA A 104 -7.73 5.14 2.85
C ALA A 104 -9.01 5.71 2.20
N ILE A 105 -9.08 5.75 0.86
CA ILE A 105 -10.33 6.08 0.15
C ILE A 105 -11.40 5.03 0.47
N ALA A 106 -11.06 3.72 0.39
CA ALA A 106 -11.99 2.66 0.76
C ALA A 106 -12.49 2.78 2.20
N ALA A 107 -11.59 3.07 3.14
CA ALA A 107 -11.94 3.30 4.55
C ALA A 107 -12.91 4.49 4.71
N GLY A 108 -12.67 5.58 3.98
CA GLY A 108 -13.58 6.71 3.94
C GLY A 108 -14.95 6.35 3.38
N ILE A 109 -15.03 5.55 2.32
CA ILE A 109 -16.32 5.08 1.75
C ILE A 109 -17.13 4.32 2.80
N VAL A 110 -16.50 3.39 3.54
CA VAL A 110 -17.15 2.64 4.63
C VAL A 110 -17.68 3.57 5.72
N GLU A 111 -16.97 4.65 6.03
CA GLU A 111 -17.42 5.68 6.97
C GLU A 111 -18.61 6.46 6.40
N GLY A 112 -18.51 6.97 5.17
CA GLY A 112 -19.57 7.75 4.55
C GLY A 112 -20.87 6.98 4.31
N LEU A 113 -20.77 5.66 4.11
CA LEU A 113 -21.91 4.74 4.05
C LEU A 113 -22.42 4.30 5.44
N GLU A 114 -21.78 4.73 6.54
CA GLU A 114 -22.16 4.40 7.92
C GLU A 114 -22.20 2.89 8.23
N LEU A 115 -21.31 2.09 7.60
CA LEU A 115 -21.31 0.61 7.74
C LEU A 115 -20.76 0.10 9.08
N GLY A 116 -20.23 0.98 9.90
CA GLY A 116 -19.78 0.69 11.26
C GLY A 116 -18.35 0.11 11.35
N ASN A 117 -17.91 -0.09 12.60
CA ASN A 117 -16.52 -0.42 12.92
C ASN A 117 -16.10 -1.83 12.51
N ASN A 118 -17.03 -2.80 12.51
CA ASN A 118 -16.70 -4.17 12.07
C ASN A 118 -16.37 -4.20 10.57
N ALA A 119 -17.13 -3.48 9.74
CA ALA A 119 -16.86 -3.36 8.32
C ALA A 119 -15.54 -2.63 8.08
N MET A 120 -15.26 -1.56 8.81
CA MET A 120 -13.99 -0.83 8.76
C MET A 120 -12.80 -1.74 9.06
N ALA A 121 -12.85 -2.51 10.15
CA ALA A 121 -11.78 -3.41 10.54
C ALA A 121 -11.55 -4.52 9.50
N ALA A 122 -12.63 -5.15 9.02
CA ALA A 122 -12.57 -6.18 7.98
C ALA A 122 -11.99 -5.63 6.66
N LEU A 123 -12.45 -4.45 6.23
CA LEU A 123 -11.95 -3.78 5.03
C LEU A 123 -10.44 -3.51 5.11
N VAL A 124 -9.97 -2.92 6.23
CA VAL A 124 -8.56 -2.58 6.40
C VAL A 124 -7.70 -3.84 6.46
N ALA A 125 -8.15 -4.90 7.13
CA ALA A 125 -7.45 -6.18 7.16
C ALA A 125 -7.32 -6.79 5.75
N GLN A 126 -8.41 -6.82 4.98
CA GLN A 126 -8.41 -7.28 3.59
C GLN A 126 -7.49 -6.41 2.71
N GLY A 127 -7.58 -5.10 2.81
CA GLY A 127 -6.71 -4.18 2.07
C GLY A 127 -5.24 -4.36 2.39
N CYS A 128 -4.87 -4.59 3.66
CA CYS A 128 -3.50 -4.94 4.05
C CYS A 128 -3.03 -6.24 3.38
N ALA A 129 -3.90 -7.26 3.25
CA ALA A 129 -3.57 -8.49 2.56
C ALA A 129 -3.35 -8.26 1.05
N GLU A 130 -4.21 -7.44 0.41
CA GLU A 130 -4.09 -7.08 -0.99
C GLU A 130 -2.80 -6.30 -1.29
N ILE A 131 -2.47 -5.30 -0.46
CA ILE A 131 -1.21 -4.54 -0.54
C ILE A 131 -0.02 -5.48 -0.43
N ARG A 132 -0.02 -6.39 0.54
CA ARG A 132 1.05 -7.37 0.74
C ARG A 132 1.19 -8.29 -0.47
N TRP A 133 0.09 -8.68 -1.06
CA TRP A 133 0.06 -9.54 -2.24
C TRP A 133 0.67 -8.86 -3.46
N LEU A 134 0.19 -7.66 -3.78
CA LEU A 134 0.69 -6.92 -4.94
C LEU A 134 2.16 -6.53 -4.75
N ALA A 135 2.50 -5.93 -3.61
CA ALA A 135 3.87 -5.50 -3.32
C ALA A 135 4.86 -6.69 -3.30
N GLY A 136 4.44 -7.85 -2.77
CA GLY A 136 5.23 -9.07 -2.80
C GLY A 136 5.53 -9.58 -4.22
N LYS A 137 4.62 -9.37 -5.19
CA LYS A 137 4.88 -9.66 -6.62
C LYS A 137 5.92 -8.75 -7.24
N LEU A 138 6.11 -7.58 -6.68
CA LEU A 138 7.11 -6.59 -7.08
C LEU A 138 8.44 -6.73 -6.32
N GLY A 139 8.54 -7.69 -5.38
CA GLY A 139 9.75 -7.98 -4.63
C GLY A 139 9.83 -7.38 -3.24
N ALA A 140 8.76 -6.74 -2.75
CA ALA A 140 8.69 -6.22 -1.39
C ALA A 140 8.76 -7.33 -0.33
N LYS A 141 9.38 -7.03 0.80
CA LYS A 141 9.46 -7.95 1.95
C LYS A 141 8.22 -7.80 2.83
N SER A 142 7.66 -8.93 3.27
CA SER A 142 6.47 -8.94 4.15
C SER A 142 6.69 -8.22 5.47
N GLU A 143 7.91 -8.26 6.00
CA GLU A 143 8.32 -7.56 7.24
C GLU A 143 8.22 -6.04 7.10
N THR A 144 8.60 -5.50 5.93
CA THR A 144 8.46 -4.06 5.63
C THR A 144 6.99 -3.65 5.62
N LEU A 145 6.14 -4.46 4.98
CA LEU A 145 4.69 -4.21 4.90
C LEU A 145 3.99 -4.34 6.25
N ALA A 146 4.48 -5.19 7.15
CA ALA A 146 4.00 -5.31 8.53
C ALA A 146 4.57 -4.23 9.47
N GLY A 147 5.56 -3.46 9.02
CA GLY A 147 6.28 -2.47 9.81
C GLY A 147 5.66 -1.08 9.81
N LEU A 148 6.51 -0.11 10.16
CA LEU A 148 6.12 1.28 10.37
C LEU A 148 5.63 1.97 9.08
N SER A 149 6.32 1.77 7.94
CA SER A 149 5.93 2.33 6.64
C SER A 149 4.73 1.62 6.00
N GLY A 150 4.42 0.39 6.40
CA GLY A 150 3.25 -0.36 5.97
C GLY A 150 2.08 -0.21 6.95
N THR A 151 1.91 -1.19 7.83
CA THR A 151 0.78 -1.24 8.79
C THR A 151 0.67 0.04 9.62
N GLY A 152 1.78 0.62 10.09
CA GLY A 152 1.76 1.85 10.89
C GLY A 152 1.16 3.03 10.14
N ASP A 153 1.57 3.25 8.89
CA ASP A 153 1.06 4.34 8.06
C ASP A 153 -0.38 4.07 7.55
N ILE A 154 -0.75 2.80 7.32
CA ILE A 154 -2.13 2.40 7.02
C ILE A 154 -3.06 2.72 8.19
N MET A 155 -2.69 2.35 9.42
CA MET A 155 -3.47 2.66 10.62
C MET A 155 -3.71 4.16 10.76
N LEU A 156 -2.65 4.96 10.64
CA LEU A 156 -2.79 6.41 10.70
C LEU A 156 -3.72 6.95 9.59
N THR A 157 -3.53 6.49 8.35
CA THR A 157 -4.22 7.08 7.19
C THR A 157 -5.69 6.63 7.09
N CYS A 158 -6.02 5.40 7.52
CA CYS A 158 -7.38 4.86 7.44
C CYS A 158 -8.27 5.24 8.65
N PHE A 159 -7.70 5.48 9.84
CA PHE A 159 -8.49 5.68 11.05
C PHE A 159 -8.49 7.14 11.56
N VAL A 160 -7.66 8.02 11.01
CA VAL A 160 -7.58 9.42 11.47
C VAL A 160 -8.15 10.39 10.42
N ASN A 161 -8.95 11.35 10.89
CA ASN A 161 -9.67 12.32 10.04
C ASN A 161 -8.78 13.35 9.31
N LEU A 162 -7.46 13.33 9.55
CA LEU A 162 -6.52 14.22 8.86
C LEU A 162 -6.12 13.73 7.46
N SER A 163 -6.57 12.54 7.06
CA SER A 163 -6.24 11.96 5.76
C SER A 163 -7.13 12.51 4.65
N ARG A 164 -6.54 13.25 3.70
CA ARG A 164 -7.23 13.74 2.49
C ARG A 164 -7.88 12.62 1.69
N ASN A 165 -7.20 11.48 1.56
CA ASN A 165 -7.73 10.32 0.84
C ASN A 165 -8.97 9.75 1.55
N ARG A 166 -8.93 9.64 2.89
CA ARG A 166 -10.09 9.21 3.68
C ARG A 166 -11.25 10.20 3.53
N THR A 167 -10.98 11.51 3.53
CA THR A 167 -12.00 12.55 3.30
C THR A 167 -12.67 12.40 1.93
N VAL A 168 -11.90 12.14 0.86
CA VAL A 168 -12.47 11.85 -0.47
C VAL A 168 -13.42 10.66 -0.38
N GLY A 169 -12.99 9.57 0.23
CA GLY A 169 -13.81 8.37 0.39
C GLY A 169 -15.09 8.62 1.19
N SER A 170 -15.01 9.33 2.32
CA SER A 170 -16.16 9.63 3.17
C SER A 170 -17.22 10.45 2.42
N ARG A 171 -16.80 11.43 1.65
CA ARG A 171 -17.69 12.25 0.83
C ARG A 171 -18.32 11.46 -0.33
N LEU A 172 -17.55 10.59 -0.99
CA LEU A 172 -18.08 9.65 -2.00
C LEU A 172 -19.13 8.71 -1.40
N GLY A 173 -18.85 8.14 -0.21
CA GLY A 173 -19.79 7.29 0.51
C GLY A 173 -21.06 8.03 0.95
N SER A 174 -20.98 9.34 1.19
CA SER A 174 -22.11 10.20 1.52
C SER A 174 -22.90 10.67 0.28
N GLY A 175 -22.49 10.26 -0.94
CA GLY A 175 -23.22 10.53 -2.19
C GLY A 175 -22.77 11.76 -2.97
N GLU A 176 -21.65 12.42 -2.59
CA GLU A 176 -21.07 13.49 -3.39
C GLU A 176 -20.31 12.91 -4.60
N THR A 177 -20.29 13.65 -5.70
CA THR A 177 -19.53 13.27 -6.90
C THR A 177 -18.03 13.56 -6.73
N LEU A 178 -17.18 12.80 -7.42
CA LEU A 178 -15.74 13.05 -7.39
C LEU A 178 -15.37 14.45 -7.86
N GLU A 179 -16.09 14.98 -8.87
CA GLU A 179 -15.85 16.33 -9.40
C GLU A 179 -16.12 17.42 -8.35
N GLU A 180 -17.25 17.34 -7.64
CA GLU A 180 -17.57 18.26 -6.54
C GLU A 180 -16.54 18.19 -5.41
N ILE A 181 -16.12 16.97 -5.05
CA ILE A 181 -15.13 16.73 -4.01
C ILE A 181 -13.81 17.40 -4.38
N LEU A 182 -13.26 17.07 -5.56
CA LEU A 182 -11.97 17.59 -6.00
C LEU A 182 -12.01 19.11 -6.25
N GLY A 183 -13.13 19.64 -6.75
CA GLY A 183 -13.33 21.07 -6.96
C GLY A 183 -13.32 21.90 -5.67
N SER A 184 -13.68 21.31 -4.54
CA SER A 184 -13.69 21.96 -3.23
C SER A 184 -12.43 21.74 -2.38
N MET A 185 -11.52 20.84 -2.81
CA MET A 185 -10.30 20.54 -2.07
C MET A 185 -9.13 21.46 -2.45
N ASN A 186 -8.46 22.02 -1.46
CA ASN A 186 -7.27 22.87 -1.65
C ASN A 186 -5.97 22.07 -1.91
N GLN A 187 -6.00 20.76 -1.77
CA GLN A 187 -4.82 19.90 -1.87
C GLN A 187 -5.15 18.57 -2.54
N VAL A 188 -4.17 18.03 -3.25
CA VAL A 188 -4.30 16.76 -3.97
C VAL A 188 -4.46 15.57 -3.02
N ALA A 189 -5.37 14.65 -3.34
CA ALA A 189 -5.49 13.33 -2.75
C ALA A 189 -4.79 12.31 -3.66
N GLU A 190 -3.55 11.95 -3.33
CA GLU A 190 -2.68 11.10 -4.17
C GLU A 190 -3.30 9.72 -4.51
N GLY A 191 -4.16 9.20 -3.62
CA GLY A 191 -4.85 7.94 -3.83
C GLY A 191 -5.76 7.92 -5.05
N VAL A 192 -6.33 9.07 -5.42
CA VAL A 192 -7.19 9.20 -6.61
C VAL A 192 -6.39 8.89 -7.88
N ALA A 193 -5.23 9.49 -8.02
CA ALA A 193 -4.35 9.24 -9.17
C ALA A 193 -3.74 7.83 -9.15
N THR A 194 -3.42 7.32 -7.94
CA THR A 194 -2.80 6.00 -7.76
C THR A 194 -3.77 4.83 -8.05
N ALA A 195 -5.07 5.01 -7.87
CA ALA A 195 -6.06 3.94 -8.02
C ALA A 195 -6.04 3.29 -9.42
N GLY A 196 -5.90 4.09 -10.48
CA GLY A 196 -5.78 3.58 -11.86
C GLY A 196 -4.51 2.73 -12.06
N ALA A 197 -3.39 3.14 -11.47
CA ALA A 197 -2.14 2.38 -11.53
C ALA A 197 -2.26 1.02 -10.82
N VAL A 198 -3.02 0.94 -9.71
CA VAL A 198 -3.30 -0.33 -9.02
C VAL A 198 -3.98 -1.33 -9.93
N VAL A 199 -4.98 -0.92 -10.70
CA VAL A 199 -5.70 -1.80 -11.66
C VAL A 199 -4.75 -2.33 -12.74
N GLN A 200 -3.87 -1.47 -13.27
CA GLN A 200 -2.88 -1.87 -14.26
C GLN A 200 -1.89 -2.90 -13.70
N LEU A 201 -1.37 -2.65 -12.49
CA LEU A 201 -0.46 -3.59 -11.81
C LEU A 201 -1.15 -4.91 -11.46
N ALA A 202 -2.39 -4.88 -10.98
CA ALA A 202 -3.18 -6.06 -10.68
C ALA A 202 -3.33 -6.96 -11.92
N ARG A 203 -3.65 -6.37 -13.08
CA ARG A 203 -3.75 -7.07 -14.36
C ARG A 203 -2.40 -7.63 -14.82
N LYS A 204 -1.34 -6.81 -14.79
CA LYS A 204 0.02 -7.19 -15.19
C LYS A 204 0.55 -8.38 -14.37
N HIS A 205 0.32 -8.38 -13.07
CA HIS A 205 0.82 -9.42 -12.15
C HIS A 205 -0.20 -10.52 -11.87
N ARG A 206 -1.40 -10.46 -12.47
CA ARG A 206 -2.49 -11.45 -12.33
C ARG A 206 -2.88 -11.71 -10.88
N VAL A 207 -3.02 -10.63 -10.11
CA VAL A 207 -3.50 -10.67 -8.73
C VAL A 207 -4.92 -10.11 -8.64
N SER A 208 -5.76 -10.73 -7.79
CA SER A 208 -7.09 -10.22 -7.49
C SER A 208 -7.00 -9.29 -6.28
N LEU A 209 -7.47 -8.07 -6.44
CA LEU A 209 -7.45 -7.02 -5.42
C LEU A 209 -8.85 -6.42 -5.30
N PRO A 210 -9.83 -7.16 -4.74
CA PRO A 210 -11.22 -6.75 -4.76
C PRO A 210 -11.46 -5.38 -4.13
N VAL A 211 -10.84 -5.06 -3.00
CA VAL A 211 -11.00 -3.76 -2.33
C VAL A 211 -10.35 -2.64 -3.13
N LEU A 212 -9.07 -2.79 -3.49
CA LEU A 212 -8.33 -1.71 -4.16
C LEU A 212 -8.84 -1.45 -5.58
N THR A 213 -9.27 -2.48 -6.30
CA THR A 213 -9.87 -2.32 -7.65
C THR A 213 -11.28 -1.78 -7.60
N ALA A 214 -12.05 -2.05 -6.54
CA ALA A 214 -13.37 -1.43 -6.35
C ALA A 214 -13.25 0.09 -6.18
N VAL A 215 -12.24 0.56 -5.43
CA VAL A 215 -11.97 2.00 -5.31
C VAL A 215 -11.74 2.65 -6.67
N ALA A 216 -10.92 2.04 -7.52
CA ALA A 216 -10.67 2.58 -8.86
C ALA A 216 -11.95 2.68 -9.69
N ARG A 217 -12.80 1.63 -9.68
CA ARG A 217 -14.08 1.62 -10.39
C ARG A 217 -15.08 2.66 -9.87
N ILE A 218 -15.08 2.91 -8.55
CA ILE A 218 -15.91 3.98 -7.95
C ILE A 218 -15.41 5.34 -8.41
N LEU A 219 -14.10 5.58 -8.40
CA LEU A 219 -13.50 6.83 -8.85
C LEU A 219 -13.71 7.10 -10.35
N GLU A 220 -13.78 6.04 -11.17
CA GLU A 220 -14.10 6.10 -12.62
C GLU A 220 -15.61 6.26 -12.88
N GLY A 221 -16.45 6.14 -11.85
CA GLY A 221 -17.91 6.20 -11.98
C GLY A 221 -18.56 4.92 -12.53
N ASP A 222 -17.80 3.81 -12.61
CA ASP A 222 -18.26 2.54 -13.13
C ASP A 222 -19.21 1.79 -12.19
N VAL A 223 -19.15 2.08 -10.90
CA VAL A 223 -19.94 1.44 -9.86
C VAL A 223 -20.23 2.41 -8.72
N ASP A 224 -21.44 2.36 -8.21
CA ASP A 224 -21.82 3.10 -7.00
C ASP A 224 -21.12 2.52 -5.76
N PRO A 225 -20.72 3.34 -4.77
CA PRO A 225 -20.08 2.86 -3.54
C PRO A 225 -20.84 1.73 -2.82
N LYS A 226 -22.15 1.81 -2.73
CA LYS A 226 -23.00 0.80 -2.08
C LYS A 226 -23.00 -0.51 -2.88
N ASP A 227 -23.16 -0.43 -4.20
CA ASP A 227 -23.13 -1.60 -5.07
C ASP A 227 -21.75 -2.28 -5.04
N ALA A 228 -20.67 -1.53 -4.93
CA ALA A 228 -19.32 -2.08 -4.79
C ALA A 228 -19.17 -2.88 -3.49
N VAL A 229 -19.71 -2.40 -2.37
CA VAL A 229 -19.75 -3.15 -1.10
C VAL A 229 -20.54 -4.44 -1.26
N ASP A 230 -21.73 -4.39 -1.86
CA ASP A 230 -22.56 -5.57 -2.10
C ASP A 230 -21.85 -6.59 -2.99
N GLN A 231 -21.13 -6.14 -4.03
CA GLN A 231 -20.33 -7.04 -4.87
C GLN A 231 -19.20 -7.72 -4.08
N ILE A 232 -18.50 -7.00 -3.20
CA ILE A 232 -17.43 -7.57 -2.36
C ILE A 232 -18.01 -8.58 -1.37
N MET A 233 -19.13 -8.27 -0.73
CA MET A 233 -19.79 -9.16 0.24
C MET A 233 -20.32 -10.46 -0.39
N ASN A 234 -20.63 -10.45 -1.69
CA ASN A 234 -21.06 -11.61 -2.44
C ASN A 234 -19.92 -12.44 -3.06
N LEU A 235 -18.65 -12.08 -2.81
CA LEU A 235 -17.51 -12.90 -3.24
C LEU A 235 -17.52 -14.27 -2.53
N PRO A 236 -16.97 -15.31 -3.18
CA PRO A 236 -16.84 -16.62 -2.56
C PRO A 236 -16.09 -16.56 -1.23
N GLN A 237 -16.55 -17.33 -0.23
CA GLN A 237 -15.84 -17.46 1.04
C GLN A 237 -14.47 -18.09 0.82
N VAL A 238 -13.43 -17.51 1.42
CA VAL A 238 -12.05 -17.95 1.27
C VAL A 238 -11.43 -18.28 2.63
N PRO A 239 -10.42 -19.17 2.70
CA PRO A 239 -9.66 -19.39 3.93
C PRO A 239 -8.95 -18.11 4.39
N GLU A 240 -8.88 -17.86 5.70
CA GLU A 240 -8.19 -16.73 6.34
C GLU A 240 -6.71 -16.66 5.93
N VAL A 241 -6.04 -17.80 5.90
CA VAL A 241 -4.65 -17.90 5.45
C VAL A 241 -4.66 -18.27 3.97
N TYR A 242 -4.33 -17.34 3.11
CA TYR A 242 -3.91 -17.66 1.74
C TYR A 242 -2.59 -18.44 1.85
N THR A 243 -2.70 -19.73 2.02
CA THR A 243 -1.58 -20.61 1.76
C THR A 243 -1.16 -20.31 0.34
N THR A 244 0.05 -19.79 0.14
CA THR A 244 0.65 -19.72 -1.18
C THR A 244 0.38 -21.08 -1.80
N ILE A 245 -0.53 -21.14 -2.78
CA ILE A 245 -0.68 -22.34 -3.59
C ILE A 245 0.64 -22.41 -4.32
N ILE A 246 1.59 -23.08 -3.70
CA ILE A 246 2.74 -23.63 -4.40
C ILE A 246 2.06 -24.48 -5.45
N THR A 247 2.02 -23.97 -6.67
CA THR A 247 1.69 -24.77 -7.83
C THR A 247 2.77 -25.82 -7.85
N ILE A 248 2.52 -26.93 -7.16
CA ILE A 248 3.29 -28.14 -7.30
C ILE A 248 3.04 -28.53 -8.76
N ARG A 249 3.89 -28.03 -9.66
CA ARG A 249 4.02 -28.61 -10.99
C ARG A 249 4.04 -30.11 -10.73
N LYS A 250 3.10 -30.85 -11.31
CA LYS A 250 2.98 -32.30 -11.27
C LYS A 250 4.32 -32.99 -11.66
N LYS A 251 5.31 -32.92 -10.79
CA LYS A 251 6.33 -33.97 -10.74
C LYS A 251 5.69 -35.08 -9.94
N LYS A 252 5.52 -36.24 -10.57
CA LYS A 252 4.97 -37.46 -9.96
C LYS A 252 5.54 -37.61 -8.55
N MET A 253 4.74 -37.33 -7.54
CA MET A 253 5.13 -37.54 -6.14
C MET A 253 5.22 -39.04 -5.94
N PRO A 254 6.31 -39.56 -5.32
CA PRO A 254 6.43 -41.01 -5.02
C PRO A 254 5.22 -41.41 -4.14
N ARG A 255 4.58 -42.53 -4.45
CA ARG A 255 3.42 -43.08 -3.73
C ARG A 255 3.60 -43.12 -2.20
N ILE A 256 4.84 -43.28 -1.73
CA ILE A 256 5.20 -43.31 -0.30
C ILE A 256 4.91 -41.96 0.41
N LEU A 257 5.13 -40.83 -0.23
CA LEU A 257 4.90 -39.49 0.37
C LEU A 257 3.40 -39.22 0.52
N LEU A 258 2.58 -39.66 -0.42
CA LEU A 258 1.12 -39.54 -0.37
C LEU A 258 0.51 -40.36 0.78
N ILE A 259 1.04 -41.55 1.05
CA ILE A 259 0.57 -42.41 2.14
C ILE A 259 0.97 -41.82 3.52
N LEU A 260 2.13 -41.17 3.62
CA LEU A 260 2.54 -40.47 4.84
C LEU A 260 1.67 -39.27 5.14
N LEU A 261 1.36 -38.48 4.12
CA LEU A 261 0.45 -37.30 4.27
C LEU A 261 -0.96 -37.72 4.71
N ILE A 262 -1.52 -38.79 4.11
CA ILE A 262 -2.83 -39.31 4.47
C ILE A 262 -2.84 -39.86 5.91
N LYS A 263 -1.76 -40.51 6.36
CA LYS A 263 -1.64 -40.95 7.75
C LYS A 263 -1.56 -39.81 8.75
N ILE A 264 -0.87 -38.70 8.42
CA ILE A 264 -0.78 -37.51 9.29
C ILE A 264 -2.15 -36.85 9.41
N ILE A 265 -2.90 -36.72 8.32
CA ILE A 265 -4.27 -36.13 8.32
C ILE A 265 -5.25 -36.98 9.12
N LEU A 266 -5.14 -38.31 9.05
CA LEU A 266 -6.01 -39.24 9.81
C LEU A 266 -5.68 -39.30 11.31
N ILE A 267 -4.46 -38.95 11.72
CA ILE A 267 -4.08 -38.88 13.13
C ILE A 267 -4.57 -37.56 13.77
N THR A 268 -4.58 -36.47 13.03
CA THR A 268 -5.09 -35.17 13.52
C THR A 268 -6.60 -35.07 13.61
N GLN A 269 -7.36 -35.99 13.01
CA GLN A 269 -8.83 -36.07 13.16
C GLN A 269 -9.27 -36.97 14.32
N LYS A 270 -8.37 -37.62 15.05
CA LYS A 270 -8.66 -38.49 16.20
C LYS A 270 -8.14 -37.98 17.55
N LEU A 271 -7.64 -36.77 17.62
CA LEU A 271 -7.35 -35.99 18.80
C LEU A 271 -8.30 -34.80 18.92
#